data_1f5793b60d619e87cb15341116008d4a
#
_entry.id   1f5793b60d619e87cb15341116008d4a
#
_cell.length_a   1.000
_cell.length_b   1.000
_cell.length_c   1.000
_cell.angle_alpha   90.00
_cell.angle_beta   90.00
_cell.angle_gamma   90.00
#
_symmetry.space_group_name_H-M   'P 1'
#
loop_
_entity.id
_entity.type
_entity.pdbx_description
1 polymer ?
#
loop_
_entity_poly.entity_id
_entity_poly.type
_entity_poly.pdbx_seq_one_letter_code
_entity_poly.pdbx_strand_id
1 'polypeptide(L)'
;EGELAVSPVVDANGERVKVAVHIRNREVVAQAWLAKVGRIALYLLDTNVAENSDVDRLITGHLYGGDTETRIVQEKVLGIGGVRLLRKLGISPDVYHLNEGHAAFSTLELAKEFLAENPDDNFADAVDTVRAKCVFTTHTPVSAGNDSFDPEVLTECFSSEFIDSLK
;
A
#
# COMPACT_ATOMS: atom_id res chain seq x y z
N GLU A 1 -7.52 -21.55 -26.36
CA GLU A 1 -7.92 -20.46 -25.44
C GLU A 1 -6.94 -20.50 -24.28
N GLY A 2 -5.97 -19.57 -24.27
CA GLY A 2 -5.00 -19.48 -23.17
C GLY A 2 -5.71 -18.98 -21.91
N GLU A 3 -5.56 -19.70 -20.80
CA GLU A 3 -5.93 -19.18 -19.49
C GLU A 3 -5.24 -17.86 -19.26
N LEU A 4 -6.00 -16.84 -18.90
CA LEU A 4 -5.41 -15.56 -18.48
C LEU A 4 -4.52 -15.84 -17.27
N ALA A 5 -3.26 -15.43 -17.35
CA ALA A 5 -2.30 -15.59 -16.26
C ALA A 5 -2.71 -14.84 -14.97
N VAL A 6 -3.71 -13.94 -15.07
CA VAL A 6 -4.21 -13.07 -14.01
C VAL A 6 -5.73 -13.15 -13.98
N SER A 7 -6.31 -13.32 -12.81
CA SER A 7 -7.76 -13.31 -12.58
C SER A 7 -8.16 -12.24 -11.58
N PRO A 8 -9.38 -11.67 -11.71
CA PRO A 8 -9.87 -10.75 -10.69
C PRO A 8 -10.06 -11.44 -9.35
N VAL A 9 -9.76 -10.76 -8.26
CA VAL A 9 -10.13 -11.20 -6.93
C VAL A 9 -11.57 -10.80 -6.67
N VAL A 10 -12.40 -11.75 -6.27
CA VAL A 10 -13.80 -11.52 -5.92
C VAL A 10 -14.09 -12.02 -4.51
N ASP A 11 -15.03 -11.38 -3.84
CA ASP A 11 -15.52 -11.78 -2.54
C ASP A 11 -16.54 -12.95 -2.62
N ALA A 12 -17.12 -13.32 -1.48
CA ALA A 12 -18.11 -14.41 -1.41
C ALA A 12 -19.41 -14.13 -2.20
N ASN A 13 -19.68 -12.86 -2.53
CA ASN A 13 -20.84 -12.44 -3.31
C ASN A 13 -20.54 -12.37 -4.81
N GLY A 14 -19.28 -12.61 -5.22
CA GLY A 14 -18.82 -12.45 -6.59
C GLY A 14 -18.43 -11.02 -6.97
N GLU A 15 -18.43 -10.08 -6.01
CA GLU A 15 -18.05 -8.70 -6.24
C GLU A 15 -16.53 -8.52 -6.24
N ARG A 16 -16.03 -7.61 -7.08
CA ARG A 16 -14.60 -7.30 -7.15
C ARG A 16 -14.07 -6.81 -5.81
N VAL A 17 -13.01 -7.42 -5.32
CA VAL A 17 -12.30 -6.93 -4.13
C VAL A 17 -11.55 -5.66 -4.49
N LYS A 18 -11.89 -4.58 -3.81
CA LYS A 18 -11.30 -3.25 -3.97
C LYS A 18 -10.86 -2.71 -2.62
N VAL A 19 -9.82 -1.90 -2.62
CA VAL A 19 -9.35 -1.11 -1.46
C VAL A 19 -9.24 0.34 -1.85
N ALA A 20 -9.32 1.23 -0.88
CA ALA A 20 -9.20 2.67 -1.10
C ALA A 20 -8.02 3.23 -0.32
N VAL A 21 -7.34 4.22 -0.89
CA VAL A 21 -6.25 4.96 -0.26
C VAL A 21 -6.53 6.44 -0.43
N HIS A 22 -6.48 7.21 0.66
CA HIS A 22 -6.61 8.66 0.58
C HIS A 22 -5.31 9.31 0.11
N ILE A 23 -5.41 10.14 -0.92
CA ILE A 23 -4.31 10.90 -1.48
C ILE A 23 -4.73 12.37 -1.47
N ARG A 24 -4.05 13.19 -0.66
CA ARG A 24 -4.49 14.55 -0.34
C ARG A 24 -5.95 14.49 0.17
N ASN A 25 -6.86 15.15 -0.50
CA ASN A 25 -8.27 15.28 -0.15
C ASN A 25 -9.21 14.38 -1.01
N ARG A 26 -8.67 13.39 -1.73
CA ARG A 26 -9.45 12.48 -2.55
C ARG A 26 -9.16 11.02 -2.22
N GLU A 27 -10.15 10.18 -2.47
CA GLU A 27 -10.03 8.74 -2.37
C GLU A 27 -9.64 8.15 -3.73
N VAL A 28 -8.63 7.29 -3.73
CA VAL A 28 -8.21 6.50 -4.88
C VAL A 28 -8.51 5.04 -4.61
N VAL A 29 -9.26 4.41 -5.50
CA VAL A 29 -9.68 3.02 -5.40
C VAL A 29 -8.74 2.14 -6.23
N ALA A 30 -8.31 1.01 -5.68
CA ALA A 30 -7.59 -0.02 -6.39
C ALA A 30 -8.33 -1.35 -6.33
N GLN A 31 -8.52 -2.01 -7.48
CA GLN A 31 -9.02 -3.37 -7.55
C GLN A 31 -7.89 -4.38 -7.41
N ALA A 32 -8.21 -5.56 -6.89
CA ALA A 32 -7.23 -6.63 -6.72
C ALA A 32 -7.29 -7.64 -7.87
N TRP A 33 -6.11 -8.03 -8.35
CA TRP A 33 -5.91 -9.13 -9.28
C TRP A 33 -5.06 -10.21 -8.63
N LEU A 34 -5.26 -11.46 -9.01
CA LEU A 34 -4.50 -12.62 -8.56
C LEU A 34 -3.76 -13.26 -9.74
N ALA A 35 -2.43 -13.36 -9.62
CA ALA A 35 -1.61 -14.21 -10.45
C ALA A 35 -1.11 -15.40 -9.62
N LYS A 36 -1.28 -16.63 -10.12
CA LYS A 36 -0.72 -17.82 -9.48
C LYS A 36 0.67 -18.10 -10.05
N VAL A 37 1.69 -17.99 -9.21
CA VAL A 37 3.09 -18.28 -9.58
C VAL A 37 3.52 -19.53 -8.82
N GLY A 38 3.31 -20.69 -9.43
CA GLY A 38 3.46 -21.97 -8.75
C GLY A 38 2.48 -22.07 -7.56
N ARG A 39 3.01 -22.22 -6.35
CA ARG A 39 2.21 -22.26 -5.11
C ARG A 39 1.94 -20.88 -4.49
N ILE A 40 2.54 -19.82 -5.06
CA ILE A 40 2.46 -18.47 -4.50
C ILE A 40 1.28 -17.72 -5.13
N ALA A 41 0.46 -17.11 -4.29
CA ALA A 41 -0.56 -16.15 -4.69
C ALA A 41 0.06 -14.76 -4.74
N LEU A 42 0.22 -14.22 -5.95
CA LEU A 42 0.68 -12.84 -6.16
C LEU A 42 -0.55 -11.96 -6.39
N TYR A 43 -0.80 -11.06 -5.45
CA TYR A 43 -1.86 -10.06 -5.55
C TYR A 43 -1.31 -8.78 -6.17
N LEU A 44 -2.02 -8.24 -7.14
CA LEU A 44 -1.69 -7.01 -7.83
C LEU A 44 -2.79 -5.98 -7.58
N LEU A 45 -2.39 -4.74 -7.32
CA LEU A 45 -3.30 -3.61 -7.18
C LEU A 45 -3.35 -2.81 -8.47
N ASP A 46 -4.55 -2.48 -8.93
CA ASP A 46 -4.80 -1.77 -10.18
C ASP A 46 -5.81 -0.64 -9.95
N THR A 47 -5.35 0.59 -10.17
CA THR A 47 -6.18 1.80 -10.03
C THR A 47 -7.02 2.11 -11.25
N ASN A 48 -6.92 1.32 -12.33
CA ASN A 48 -7.74 1.52 -13.52
C ASN A 48 -9.17 1.02 -13.33
N VAL A 49 -9.92 1.75 -12.51
CA VAL A 49 -11.33 1.50 -12.20
C VAL A 49 -12.17 2.75 -12.49
N ALA A 50 -13.46 2.55 -12.73
CA ALA A 50 -14.37 3.64 -13.14
C ALA A 50 -14.60 4.70 -12.06
N GLU A 51 -14.41 4.35 -10.79
CA GLU A 51 -14.55 5.25 -9.65
C GLU A 51 -13.48 6.33 -9.59
N ASN A 52 -12.34 6.09 -10.22
CA ASN A 52 -11.21 7.00 -10.22
C ASN A 52 -11.28 8.01 -11.38
N SER A 53 -10.68 9.18 -11.15
CA SER A 53 -10.40 10.14 -12.21
C SER A 53 -9.45 9.56 -13.26
N ASP A 54 -9.42 10.12 -14.47
CA ASP A 54 -8.54 9.65 -15.54
C ASP A 54 -7.06 9.67 -15.14
N VAL A 55 -6.66 10.65 -14.32
CA VAL A 55 -5.28 10.76 -13.80
C VAL A 55 -5.01 9.65 -12.78
N ASP A 56 -5.92 9.40 -11.84
CA ASP A 56 -5.73 8.39 -10.80
C ASP A 56 -5.77 6.97 -11.37
N ARG A 57 -6.48 6.75 -12.47
CA ARG A 57 -6.47 5.46 -13.19
C ARG A 57 -5.10 5.08 -13.74
N LEU A 58 -4.21 6.06 -13.95
CA LEU A 58 -2.87 5.84 -14.49
C LEU A 58 -1.81 5.59 -13.42
N ILE A 59 -2.12 5.72 -12.13
CA ILE A 59 -1.16 5.58 -11.02
C ILE A 59 -0.40 4.25 -11.10
N THR A 60 -1.09 3.16 -11.36
CA THR A 60 -0.50 1.81 -11.48
C THR A 60 -0.14 1.43 -12.92
N GLY A 61 -0.33 2.34 -13.88
CA GLY A 61 -0.14 2.06 -15.31
C GLY A 61 1.32 2.07 -15.78
N HIS A 62 2.21 2.72 -15.05
CA HIS A 62 3.62 2.84 -15.41
C HIS A 62 4.54 2.58 -14.23
N LEU A 63 5.55 1.75 -14.44
CA LEU A 63 6.60 1.48 -13.47
C LEU A 63 7.67 2.59 -13.57
N TYR A 64 8.06 3.15 -12.43
CA TYR A 64 9.10 4.20 -12.33
C TYR A 64 8.87 5.46 -13.18
N GLY A 65 7.61 5.78 -13.48
CA GLY A 65 7.25 6.98 -14.22
C GLY A 65 6.80 8.11 -13.30
N GLY A 66 6.99 9.36 -13.75
CA GLY A 66 6.46 10.54 -13.11
C GLY A 66 7.44 11.28 -12.18
N ASP A 67 6.91 12.31 -11.51
CA ASP A 67 7.60 13.13 -10.54
C ASP A 67 7.60 12.50 -9.14
N THR A 68 8.17 13.21 -8.17
CA THR A 68 8.24 12.79 -6.76
C THR A 68 6.85 12.50 -6.18
N GLU A 69 5.85 13.33 -6.49
CA GLU A 69 4.48 13.13 -6.02
C GLU A 69 3.87 11.83 -6.57
N THR A 70 4.05 11.57 -7.85
CA THR A 70 3.59 10.31 -8.48
C THR A 70 4.19 9.09 -7.78
N ARG A 71 5.47 9.14 -7.41
CA ARG A 71 6.14 8.04 -6.69
C ARG A 71 5.56 7.85 -5.29
N ILE A 72 5.36 8.93 -4.53
CA ILE A 72 4.71 8.87 -3.20
C ILE A 72 3.33 8.21 -3.32
N VAL A 73 2.55 8.61 -4.32
CA VAL A 73 1.21 8.08 -4.56
C VAL A 73 1.25 6.60 -4.89
N GLN A 74 2.15 6.16 -5.78
CA GLN A 74 2.34 4.75 -6.11
C GLN A 74 2.74 3.92 -4.89
N GLU A 75 3.66 4.41 -4.08
CA GLU A 75 4.11 3.73 -2.85
C GLU A 75 3.02 3.69 -1.77
N LYS A 76 2.15 4.71 -1.70
CA LYS A 76 0.97 4.68 -0.83
C LYS A 76 -0.03 3.62 -1.28
N VAL A 77 -0.32 3.52 -2.57
CA VAL A 77 -1.21 2.48 -3.10
C VAL A 77 -0.64 1.11 -2.79
N LEU A 78 0.66 0.90 -3.00
CA LEU A 78 1.31 -0.38 -2.71
C LEU A 78 1.36 -0.67 -1.20
N GLY A 79 1.87 0.24 -0.39
CA GLY A 79 2.11 0.03 1.04
C GLY A 79 0.81 0.00 1.84
N ILE A 80 0.06 1.10 1.83
CA ILE A 80 -1.20 1.23 2.58
C ILE A 80 -2.28 0.34 1.95
N GLY A 81 -2.46 0.44 0.63
CA GLY A 81 -3.44 -0.37 -0.10
C GLY A 81 -3.17 -1.87 0.04
N GLY A 82 -1.90 -2.28 0.04
CA GLY A 82 -1.47 -3.66 0.25
C GLY A 82 -1.88 -4.21 1.62
N VAL A 83 -1.65 -3.47 2.71
CA VAL A 83 -2.08 -3.88 4.06
C VAL A 83 -3.61 -4.00 4.11
N ARG A 84 -4.34 -3.00 3.59
CA ARG A 84 -5.81 -3.02 3.54
C ARG A 84 -6.34 -4.20 2.73
N LEU A 85 -5.68 -4.55 1.61
CA LEU A 85 -6.03 -5.72 0.83
C LEU A 85 -5.85 -7.02 1.62
N LEU A 86 -4.73 -7.18 2.31
CA LEU A 86 -4.50 -8.36 3.17
C LEU A 86 -5.62 -8.50 4.21
N ARG A 87 -6.02 -7.42 4.89
CA ARG A 87 -7.12 -7.44 5.86
C ARG A 87 -8.44 -7.83 5.22
N LYS A 88 -8.73 -7.28 4.04
CA LYS A 88 -9.96 -7.60 3.30
C LYS A 88 -10.03 -9.05 2.85
N LEU A 89 -8.87 -9.67 2.63
CA LEU A 89 -8.74 -11.10 2.31
C LEU A 89 -8.68 -12.01 3.55
N GLY A 90 -8.75 -11.44 4.76
CA GLY A 90 -8.62 -12.21 6.01
C GLY A 90 -7.20 -12.70 6.28
N ILE A 91 -6.19 -12.08 5.67
CA ILE A 91 -4.79 -12.45 5.80
C ILE A 91 -4.12 -11.55 6.82
N SER A 92 -3.56 -12.14 7.87
CA SER A 92 -2.79 -11.47 8.92
C SER A 92 -1.40 -12.11 9.01
N PRO A 93 -0.40 -11.59 8.28
CA PRO A 93 0.95 -12.12 8.32
C PRO A 93 1.61 -11.89 9.69
N ASP A 94 2.43 -12.84 10.13
CA ASP A 94 3.30 -12.66 11.30
C ASP A 94 4.50 -11.76 10.98
N VAL A 95 4.95 -11.78 9.72
CA VAL A 95 6.09 -11.00 9.23
C VAL A 95 5.73 -10.33 7.91
N TYR A 96 6.05 -9.05 7.82
CA TYR A 96 5.97 -8.25 6.60
C TYR A 96 7.37 -8.06 6.04
N HIS A 97 7.63 -8.66 4.87
CA HIS A 97 8.92 -8.51 4.20
C HIS A 97 8.82 -7.43 3.12
N LEU A 98 9.53 -6.34 3.32
CA LEU A 98 9.61 -5.22 2.40
C LEU A 98 10.86 -5.37 1.54
N ASN A 99 10.68 -5.50 0.24
CA ASN A 99 11.76 -5.51 -0.73
C ASN A 99 11.97 -4.09 -1.24
N GLU A 100 13.08 -3.46 -0.91
CA GLU A 100 13.38 -2.03 -1.11
C GLU A 100 12.37 -1.09 -0.41
N GLY A 101 12.44 0.22 -0.65
CA GLY A 101 11.61 1.23 0.00
C GLY A 101 10.16 1.31 -0.47
N HIS A 102 9.82 0.67 -1.61
CA HIS A 102 8.56 0.90 -2.31
C HIS A 102 7.29 0.60 -1.50
N ALA A 103 7.37 -0.30 -0.53
CA ALA A 103 6.26 -0.63 0.36
C ALA A 103 6.40 -0.05 1.78
N ALA A 104 7.32 0.92 1.99
CA ALA A 104 7.61 1.46 3.31
C ALA A 104 6.37 2.04 4.02
N PHE A 105 5.44 2.63 3.29
CA PHE A 105 4.20 3.15 3.87
C PHE A 105 3.27 2.07 4.45
N SER A 106 3.52 0.78 4.23
CA SER A 106 2.83 -0.29 4.95
C SER A 106 3.06 -0.20 6.46
N THR A 107 4.23 0.26 6.88
CA THR A 107 4.56 0.42 8.31
C THR A 107 3.69 1.47 9.00
N LEU A 108 3.30 2.54 8.29
CA LEU A 108 2.39 3.56 8.81
C LEU A 108 0.95 3.03 8.96
N GLU A 109 0.46 2.25 8.00
CA GLU A 109 -0.87 1.64 8.12
C GLU A 109 -0.89 0.62 9.26
N LEU A 110 0.16 -0.18 9.42
CA LEU A 110 0.30 -1.11 10.55
C LEU A 110 0.37 -0.39 11.90
N ALA A 111 1.08 0.74 11.99
CA ALA A 111 1.12 1.57 13.18
C ALA A 111 -0.25 2.15 13.52
N LYS A 112 -0.98 2.63 12.51
CA LYS A 112 -2.36 3.11 12.66
C LYS A 112 -3.29 2.00 13.17
N GLU A 113 -3.21 0.78 12.60
CA GLU A 113 -3.98 -0.37 13.06
C GLU A 113 -3.68 -0.66 14.55
N PHE A 114 -2.39 -0.68 14.92
CA PHE A 114 -1.97 -0.91 16.31
C PHE A 114 -2.56 0.11 17.27
N LEU A 115 -2.46 1.42 16.95
CA LEU A 115 -2.99 2.49 17.79
C LEU A 115 -4.52 2.43 17.92
N ALA A 116 -5.22 2.04 16.86
CA ALA A 116 -6.66 1.86 16.90
C ALA A 116 -7.10 0.70 17.83
N GLU A 117 -6.29 -0.35 17.93
CA GLU A 117 -6.51 -1.50 18.81
C GLU A 117 -6.03 -1.24 20.24
N ASN A 118 -5.09 -0.31 20.43
CA ASN A 118 -4.45 0.00 21.71
C ASN A 118 -4.50 1.52 21.99
N PRO A 119 -5.68 2.07 22.34
CA PRO A 119 -5.88 3.52 22.45
C PRO A 119 -5.11 4.20 23.59
N ASP A 120 -4.56 3.43 24.52
CA ASP A 120 -3.73 3.95 25.61
C ASP A 120 -2.23 4.02 25.25
N ASP A 121 -1.82 3.43 24.11
CA ASP A 121 -0.46 3.43 23.64
C ASP A 121 -0.18 4.66 22.73
N ASN A 122 1.09 4.97 22.53
CA ASN A 122 1.53 6.10 21.71
C ASN A 122 2.24 5.63 20.43
N PHE A 123 2.58 6.59 19.56
CA PHE A 123 3.23 6.28 18.29
C PHE A 123 4.59 5.57 18.46
N ALA A 124 5.35 5.84 19.52
CA ALA A 124 6.62 5.15 19.75
C ALA A 124 6.40 3.66 20.05
N ASP A 125 5.36 3.33 20.81
CA ASP A 125 4.97 1.94 21.09
C ASP A 125 4.54 1.22 19.80
N ALA A 126 3.78 1.92 18.94
CA ALA A 126 3.40 1.42 17.63
C ALA A 126 4.64 1.13 16.75
N VAL A 127 5.60 2.06 16.71
CA VAL A 127 6.85 1.90 15.93
C VAL A 127 7.62 0.67 16.38
N ASP A 128 7.80 0.46 17.69
CA ASP A 128 8.53 -0.69 18.23
C ASP A 128 7.82 -2.00 17.89
N THR A 129 6.49 -2.04 18.00
CA THR A 129 5.68 -3.21 17.67
C THR A 129 5.74 -3.55 16.18
N VAL A 130 5.59 -2.54 15.30
CA VAL A 130 5.64 -2.73 13.84
C VAL A 130 7.05 -3.14 13.41
N ARG A 131 8.08 -2.53 13.98
CA ARG A 131 9.48 -2.86 13.70
C ARG A 131 9.79 -4.34 13.97
N ALA A 132 9.24 -4.91 15.04
CA ALA A 132 9.41 -6.32 15.37
C ALA A 132 8.78 -7.28 14.36
N LYS A 133 7.81 -6.82 13.55
CA LYS A 133 7.10 -7.60 12.53
C LYS A 133 7.60 -7.35 11.12
N CYS A 134 8.49 -6.38 10.90
CA CYS A 134 8.94 -5.99 9.55
C CYS A 134 10.39 -6.44 9.31
N VAL A 135 10.63 -6.99 8.11
CA VAL A 135 11.96 -7.28 7.59
C VAL A 135 12.16 -6.45 6.33
N PHE A 136 13.24 -5.70 6.30
CA PHE A 136 13.61 -4.88 5.15
C PHE A 136 14.81 -5.48 4.42
N THR A 137 14.72 -5.62 3.10
CA THR A 137 15.82 -6.08 2.25
C THR A 137 16.13 -5.02 1.21
N THR A 138 17.37 -4.55 1.18
CA THR A 138 17.87 -3.68 0.11
C THR A 138 18.88 -4.42 -0.76
N HIS A 139 18.74 -4.26 -2.07
CA HIS A 139 19.65 -4.80 -3.09
C HIS A 139 20.47 -3.69 -3.75
N THR A 140 20.07 -2.42 -3.56
CA THR A 140 20.64 -1.26 -4.26
C THR A 140 21.70 -0.60 -3.38
N PRO A 141 23.00 -0.72 -3.75
CA PRO A 141 24.09 -0.23 -2.90
C PRO A 141 24.37 1.26 -3.06
N VAL A 142 23.59 1.96 -3.90
CA VAL A 142 23.80 3.38 -4.20
C VAL A 142 22.62 4.22 -3.71
N SER A 143 22.90 5.41 -3.21
CA SER A 143 21.88 6.33 -2.66
C SER A 143 20.81 6.72 -3.66
N ALA A 144 21.13 6.75 -4.96
CA ALA A 144 20.16 7.03 -6.02
C ALA A 144 19.05 5.98 -6.18
N GLY A 145 19.23 4.79 -5.60
CA GLY A 145 18.21 3.73 -5.59
C GLY A 145 17.32 3.76 -4.35
N ASN A 146 17.58 4.68 -3.41
CA ASN A 146 16.77 4.87 -2.21
C ASN A 146 16.00 6.19 -2.33
N ASP A 147 14.68 6.10 -2.40
CA ASP A 147 13.85 7.29 -2.46
C ASP A 147 13.95 8.09 -1.16
N SER A 148 14.09 9.39 -1.31
CA SER A 148 14.04 10.36 -0.22
C SER A 148 13.05 11.44 -0.61
N PHE A 149 12.04 11.64 0.22
CA PHE A 149 10.96 12.58 -0.03
C PHE A 149 11.10 13.80 0.87
N ASP A 150 10.82 14.96 0.29
CA ASP A 150 10.70 16.18 1.09
C ASP A 150 9.54 16.04 2.09
N PRO A 151 9.76 16.31 3.39
CA PRO A 151 8.72 16.17 4.41
C PRO A 151 7.46 16.99 4.13
N GLU A 152 7.57 18.16 3.49
CA GLU A 152 6.42 18.99 3.15
C GLU A 152 5.58 18.30 2.07
N VAL A 153 6.22 17.86 0.98
CA VAL A 153 5.54 17.11 -0.11
C VAL A 153 4.91 15.82 0.41
N LEU A 154 5.65 15.11 1.28
CA LEU A 154 5.14 13.90 1.90
C LEU A 154 3.88 14.18 2.73
N THR A 155 3.93 15.19 3.61
CA THR A 155 2.80 15.57 4.46
C THR A 155 1.57 15.98 3.65
N GLU A 156 1.76 16.72 2.54
CA GLU A 156 0.67 17.10 1.64
C GLU A 156 -0.02 15.90 0.98
N CYS A 157 0.71 14.81 0.74
CA CYS A 157 0.14 13.60 0.15
C CYS A 157 -0.71 12.79 1.12
N PHE A 158 -0.60 13.04 2.44
CA PHE A 158 -1.42 12.39 3.47
C PHE A 158 -2.59 13.27 3.90
N SER A 159 -3.72 12.65 4.20
CA SER A 159 -4.84 13.39 4.80
C SER A 159 -4.56 13.72 6.26
N SER A 160 -5.11 14.85 6.75
CA SER A 160 -5.01 15.22 8.16
C SER A 160 -5.55 14.13 9.08
N GLU A 161 -6.66 13.49 8.69
CA GLU A 161 -7.24 12.37 9.42
C GLU A 161 -6.27 11.18 9.59
N PHE A 162 -5.52 10.86 8.53
CA PHE A 162 -4.50 9.81 8.61
C PHE A 162 -3.37 10.21 9.57
N ILE A 163 -2.88 11.45 9.46
CA ILE A 163 -1.83 11.96 10.34
C ILE A 163 -2.30 11.98 11.80
N ASP A 164 -3.54 12.42 12.03
CA ASP A 164 -4.13 12.46 13.38
C ASP A 164 -4.32 11.07 13.97
N SER A 165 -4.55 10.05 13.14
CA SER A 165 -4.65 8.65 13.59
C SER A 165 -3.32 8.04 14.03
N LEU A 166 -2.20 8.75 13.86
CA LEU A 166 -0.86 8.36 14.29
C LEU A 166 -0.38 9.14 15.54
N LYS A 167 -1.23 9.98 16.12
CA LYS A 167 -0.92 10.77 17.34
C LYS A 167 -1.44 10.08 18.58
#